data_444d0d67b04a34d53add860e89867dc4
#
_entry.id   444d0d67b04a34d53add860e89867dc4
#
_cell.length_a   1.000
_cell.length_b   1.000
_cell.length_c   1.000
_cell.angle_alpha   90.00
_cell.angle_beta   90.00
_cell.angle_gamma   90.00
#
_symmetry.space_group_name_H-M   'P 1'
#
loop_
_entity.id
_entity.type
_entity.pdbx_description
1 polymer ?
#
loop_
_entity_poly.entity_id
_entity_poly.type
_entity_poly.pdbx_seq_one_letter_code
_entity_poly.pdbx_strand_id
1 'polypeptide(L)'
;MRPQFASARSPSDVAMIARHIEAGVHRLPRAPHHRVMVHASAATRSYCNQVGRYFVRRAGDIDLVPAGEEGGFEAETAFDTIEIVLQPALMERVAAELGGRALVSRLDTRHLLRDQRIEHLARALRSDLDAGAPSGSLFADSIGAALAVRLLGVDDIDVERTNRLSDTQLKRVLEHIEAALHEPLSVHRLARVAGASSSHLRTWFKVATGVTLHRYVLRRRVERAHALLQQGDLSTSEVAELAGFAHQSHLAHWMRREIGQTPRDVRRARRLNP
;
A
#
# COMPACT_ATOMS: atom_id res chain seq x y z
N MET A 1 -8.29 57.92 18.83
CA MET A 1 -7.20 56.96 18.89
C MET A 1 -7.81 55.58 19.16
N ARG A 2 -8.02 54.78 18.12
CA ARG A 2 -8.60 53.42 18.23
C ARG A 2 -7.44 52.42 18.24
N PRO A 3 -7.39 51.46 19.14
CA PRO A 3 -6.35 50.46 19.11
C PRO A 3 -6.62 49.51 17.91
N GLN A 4 -5.66 49.43 17.01
CA GLN A 4 -5.59 48.39 16.00
C GLN A 4 -5.19 47.07 16.70
N PHE A 5 -6.16 46.20 16.91
CA PHE A 5 -5.86 44.79 17.19
C PHE A 5 -5.40 44.13 15.89
N ALA A 6 -4.10 44.08 15.68
CA ALA A 6 -3.50 43.19 14.72
C ALA A 6 -3.68 41.79 15.28
N SER A 7 -4.75 41.11 14.86
CA SER A 7 -4.92 39.68 15.07
C SER A 7 -3.82 38.96 14.28
N ALA A 8 -2.78 38.52 14.97
CA ALA A 8 -1.88 37.52 14.43
C ALA A 8 -2.75 36.24 14.18
N ARG A 9 -3.13 36.01 12.92
CA ARG A 9 -3.80 34.77 12.54
C ARG A 9 -2.83 33.64 12.86
N SER A 10 -3.18 32.78 13.78
CA SER A 10 -2.51 31.51 13.96
C SER A 10 -2.50 30.78 12.60
N PRO A 11 -1.39 30.14 12.22
CA PRO A 11 -1.37 29.38 10.99
C PRO A 11 -2.50 28.34 11.05
N SER A 12 -3.25 28.21 9.96
CA SER A 12 -4.34 27.22 9.87
C SER A 12 -3.79 25.83 10.16
N ASP A 13 -4.52 25.07 10.98
CA ASP A 13 -4.18 23.69 11.30
C ASP A 13 -4.29 22.75 10.08
N VAL A 14 -4.87 23.25 9.01
CA VAL A 14 -5.12 22.54 7.76
C VAL A 14 -4.71 23.39 6.57
N ALA A 15 -3.98 22.77 5.65
CA ALA A 15 -3.73 23.35 4.33
C ALA A 15 -4.03 22.30 3.26
N MET A 16 -4.38 22.76 2.07
CA MET A 16 -4.60 21.90 0.92
C MET A 16 -3.83 22.43 -0.29
N ILE A 17 -3.29 21.49 -1.06
CA ILE A 17 -2.54 21.76 -2.28
C ILE A 17 -3.04 20.79 -3.37
N ALA A 18 -3.56 21.32 -4.48
CA ALA A 18 -3.76 20.52 -5.67
C ALA A 18 -2.43 20.35 -6.39
N ARG A 19 -2.07 19.13 -6.69
CA ARG A 19 -0.81 18.81 -7.38
C ARG A 19 -1.08 18.03 -8.66
N HIS A 20 -0.43 18.44 -9.71
CA HIS A 20 -0.18 17.61 -10.88
C HIS A 20 1.16 16.91 -10.68
N ILE A 21 1.17 15.60 -10.75
CA ILE A 21 2.34 14.75 -10.56
C ILE A 21 2.73 14.19 -11.91
N GLU A 22 3.89 14.53 -12.42
CA GLU A 22 4.43 13.99 -13.66
C GLU A 22 4.85 12.52 -13.50
N ALA A 23 5.01 11.81 -14.62
CA ALA A 23 5.62 10.48 -14.61
C ALA A 23 7.07 10.56 -14.11
N GLY A 24 7.52 9.59 -13.32
CA GLY A 24 8.88 9.52 -12.81
C GLY A 24 8.97 9.34 -11.30
N VAL A 25 10.17 9.57 -10.76
CA VAL A 25 10.50 9.35 -9.35
C VAL A 25 10.18 10.59 -8.52
N HIS A 26 9.34 10.41 -7.51
CA HIS A 26 8.95 11.45 -6.55
C HIS A 26 9.40 11.06 -5.15
N ARG A 27 10.11 11.96 -4.49
CA ARG A 27 10.52 11.82 -3.09
C ARG A 27 9.63 12.71 -2.22
N LEU A 28 9.12 12.14 -1.15
CA LEU A 28 8.40 12.85 -0.11
C LEU A 28 9.30 12.92 1.13
N PRO A 29 10.08 13.99 1.31
CA PRO A 29 10.97 14.10 2.46
C PRO A 29 10.16 14.16 3.76
N ARG A 30 10.80 13.86 4.88
CA ARG A 30 10.20 14.03 6.21
C ARG A 30 9.64 15.40 6.37
N ALA A 31 8.41 15.50 6.86
CA ALA A 31 7.73 16.77 7.10
C ALA A 31 7.20 16.84 8.54
N PRO A 32 7.11 18.05 9.13
CA PRO A 32 6.59 18.22 10.48
C PRO A 32 5.06 18.07 10.58
N HIS A 33 4.39 17.68 9.51
CA HIS A 33 2.93 17.56 9.41
C HIS A 33 2.54 16.22 8.75
N HIS A 34 1.31 15.78 9.00
CA HIS A 34 0.73 14.63 8.32
C HIS A 34 0.26 15.02 6.91
N ARG A 35 0.42 14.13 5.96
CA ARG A 35 -0.04 14.29 4.57
C ARG A 35 -1.09 13.26 4.25
N VAL A 36 -2.24 13.72 3.79
CA VAL A 36 -3.32 12.91 3.24
C VAL A 36 -3.42 13.22 1.77
N MET A 37 -3.11 12.26 0.91
CA MET A 37 -3.11 12.43 -0.53
C MET A 37 -4.28 11.66 -1.13
N VAL A 38 -5.22 12.38 -1.71
CA VAL A 38 -6.40 11.80 -2.39
C VAL A 38 -6.16 11.82 -3.90
N HIS A 39 -6.10 10.66 -4.52
CA HIS A 39 -5.94 10.54 -5.97
C HIS A 39 -7.18 11.08 -6.69
N ALA A 40 -6.99 11.99 -7.65
CA ALA A 40 -8.07 12.79 -8.22
C ALA A 40 -8.28 12.60 -9.73
N SER A 41 -7.46 11.82 -10.41
CA SER A 41 -7.53 11.63 -11.87
C SER A 41 -7.65 10.16 -12.27
N ALA A 42 -7.39 9.88 -13.55
CA ALA A 42 -7.38 8.53 -14.11
C ALA A 42 -6.42 7.60 -13.37
N ALA A 43 -6.63 6.30 -13.50
CA ALA A 43 -5.80 5.32 -12.81
C ALA A 43 -4.33 5.42 -13.26
N THR A 44 -3.41 5.42 -12.29
CA THR A 44 -1.98 5.34 -12.54
C THR A 44 -1.37 4.14 -11.81
N ARG A 45 -0.34 3.57 -12.38
CA ARG A 45 0.49 2.57 -11.72
C ARG A 45 1.74 3.25 -11.18
N SER A 46 2.07 2.95 -9.93
CA SER A 46 3.27 3.51 -9.30
C SER A 46 3.96 2.49 -8.41
N TYR A 47 5.29 2.56 -8.37
CA TYR A 47 6.11 1.74 -7.51
C TYR A 47 6.41 2.49 -6.21
N CYS A 48 6.13 1.88 -5.06
CA CYS A 48 6.48 2.45 -3.76
C CYS A 48 7.81 1.87 -3.28
N ASN A 49 8.83 2.71 -3.13
CA ASN A 49 10.18 2.30 -2.73
C ASN A 49 10.24 1.78 -1.29
N GLN A 50 9.37 2.29 -0.40
CA GLN A 50 9.35 1.85 1.00
C GLN A 50 8.81 0.44 1.19
N VAL A 51 7.79 0.08 0.39
CA VAL A 51 7.13 -1.23 0.47
C VAL A 51 7.67 -2.20 -0.57
N GLY A 52 8.43 -1.71 -1.56
CA GLY A 52 9.05 -2.51 -2.61
C GLY A 52 8.05 -3.13 -3.59
N ARG A 53 6.93 -2.45 -3.88
CA ARG A 53 5.88 -2.99 -4.75
C ARG A 53 5.13 -1.93 -5.55
N TYR A 54 4.44 -2.40 -6.60
CA TYR A 54 3.54 -1.59 -7.40
C TYR A 54 2.15 -1.47 -6.77
N PHE A 55 1.60 -0.28 -6.91
CA PHE A 55 0.19 0.04 -6.63
C PHE A 55 -0.49 0.57 -7.88
N VAL A 56 -1.75 0.22 -8.07
CA VAL A 56 -2.62 0.87 -9.07
C VAL A 56 -3.56 1.79 -8.30
N ARG A 57 -3.33 3.09 -8.40
CA ARG A 57 -4.14 4.13 -7.77
C ARG A 57 -5.25 4.54 -8.71
N ARG A 58 -6.43 4.75 -8.18
CA ARG A 58 -7.61 5.23 -8.88
C ARG A 58 -8.18 6.44 -8.17
N ALA A 59 -9.01 7.23 -8.84
CA ALA A 59 -9.72 8.33 -8.21
C ALA A 59 -10.41 7.85 -6.91
N GLY A 60 -10.23 8.62 -5.83
CA GLY A 60 -10.70 8.31 -4.49
C GLY A 60 -9.80 7.40 -3.65
N ASP A 61 -8.69 6.84 -4.20
CA ASP A 61 -7.68 6.16 -3.39
C ASP A 61 -6.90 7.20 -2.56
N ILE A 62 -6.64 6.85 -1.31
CA ILE A 62 -6.04 7.76 -0.32
C ILE A 62 -4.73 7.15 0.17
N ASP A 63 -3.68 7.95 0.20
CA ASP A 63 -2.42 7.62 0.86
C ASP A 63 -2.25 8.53 2.09
N LEU A 64 -1.83 7.95 3.21
CA LEU A 64 -1.48 8.67 4.44
C LEU A 64 0.01 8.52 4.69
N VAL A 65 0.70 9.65 4.89
CA VAL A 65 2.09 9.71 5.35
C VAL A 65 2.11 10.52 6.65
N PRO A 66 2.36 9.91 7.80
CA PRO A 66 2.43 10.59 9.09
C PRO A 66 3.55 11.62 9.17
N ALA A 67 3.41 12.59 10.10
CA ALA A 67 4.47 13.53 10.42
C ALA A 67 5.74 12.79 10.84
N GLY A 68 6.90 13.27 10.39
CA GLY A 68 8.19 12.65 10.67
C GLY A 68 8.54 11.45 9.78
N GLU A 69 7.60 10.93 9.02
CA GLU A 69 7.84 9.85 8.08
C GLU A 69 8.26 10.39 6.71
N GLU A 70 9.08 9.61 6.02
CA GLU A 70 9.43 9.85 4.63
C GLU A 70 8.57 8.96 3.72
N GLY A 71 8.42 9.37 2.46
CA GLY A 71 7.71 8.61 1.45
C GLY A 71 8.38 8.74 0.09
N GLY A 72 7.77 8.11 -0.88
CA GLY A 72 8.20 8.25 -2.26
C GLY A 72 7.67 7.14 -3.14
N PHE A 73 7.56 7.46 -4.40
CA PHE A 73 7.07 6.53 -5.41
C PHE A 73 7.64 6.88 -6.78
N GLU A 74 7.58 5.93 -7.69
CA GLU A 74 7.84 6.12 -9.10
C GLU A 74 6.52 5.94 -9.85
N ALA A 75 6.02 7.00 -10.49
CA ALA A 75 4.78 7.00 -11.24
C ALA A 75 5.03 6.63 -12.71
N GLU A 76 4.29 5.66 -13.25
CA GLU A 76 4.40 5.28 -14.67
C GLU A 76 3.73 6.31 -15.59
N THR A 77 2.71 7.00 -15.11
CA THR A 77 1.97 8.03 -15.85
C THR A 77 1.68 9.23 -14.94
N ALA A 78 1.51 10.40 -15.55
CA ALA A 78 1.10 11.60 -14.82
C ALA A 78 -0.30 11.44 -14.21
N PHE A 79 -0.53 12.08 -13.07
CA PHE A 79 -1.82 12.05 -12.37
C PHE A 79 -2.01 13.27 -11.48
N ASP A 80 -3.28 13.55 -11.13
CA ASP A 80 -3.62 14.62 -10.21
C ASP A 80 -3.91 14.07 -8.82
N THR A 81 -3.51 14.83 -7.79
CA THR A 81 -3.78 14.51 -6.40
C THR A 81 -4.17 15.76 -5.62
N ILE A 82 -5.00 15.57 -4.60
CA ILE A 82 -5.31 16.56 -3.58
C ILE A 82 -4.48 16.20 -2.36
N GLU A 83 -3.46 16.99 -2.06
CA GLU A 83 -2.67 16.84 -0.83
C GLU A 83 -3.26 17.73 0.26
N ILE A 84 -3.66 17.12 1.37
CA ILE A 84 -4.15 17.80 2.57
C ILE A 84 -3.08 17.66 3.64
N VAL A 85 -2.66 18.77 4.17
CA VAL A 85 -1.68 18.89 5.26
C VAL A 85 -2.45 19.08 6.57
N LEU A 86 -2.21 18.20 7.54
CA LEU A 86 -2.80 18.29 8.87
C LEU A 86 -1.69 18.47 9.91
N GLN A 87 -1.81 19.51 10.74
CA GLN A 87 -0.83 19.78 11.79
C GLN A 87 -0.95 18.73 12.92
N PRO A 88 0.17 18.25 13.50
CA PRO A 88 0.14 17.32 14.62
C PRO A 88 -0.69 17.80 15.80
N ALA A 89 -0.66 19.10 16.08
CA ALA A 89 -1.46 19.72 17.16
C ALA A 89 -2.97 19.51 16.97
N LEU A 90 -3.48 19.54 15.73
CA LEU A 90 -4.87 19.21 15.43
C LEU A 90 -5.16 17.75 15.76
N MET A 91 -4.30 16.85 15.29
CA MET A 91 -4.46 15.39 15.52
C MET A 91 -4.43 15.06 17.02
N GLU A 92 -3.54 15.70 17.79
CA GLU A 92 -3.45 15.52 19.23
C GLU A 92 -4.69 16.02 19.97
N ARG A 93 -5.24 17.19 19.59
CA ARG A 93 -6.49 17.71 20.18
C ARG A 93 -7.66 16.78 19.93
N VAL A 94 -7.84 16.35 18.69
CA VAL A 94 -8.92 15.42 18.32
C VAL A 94 -8.74 14.07 19.01
N ALA A 95 -7.51 13.56 19.09
CA ALA A 95 -7.23 12.31 19.80
C ALA A 95 -7.57 12.39 21.29
N ALA A 96 -7.31 13.53 21.94
CA ALA A 96 -7.66 13.75 23.35
C ALA A 96 -9.17 13.65 23.59
N GLU A 97 -9.98 14.14 22.66
CA GLU A 97 -11.45 14.04 22.73
C GLU A 97 -11.98 12.63 22.43
N LEU A 98 -11.29 11.85 21.56
CA LEU A 98 -11.74 10.53 21.13
C LEU A 98 -11.31 9.35 22.02
N GLY A 99 -10.48 9.56 23.03
CA GLY A 99 -10.07 8.49 23.92
C GLY A 99 -8.58 8.42 24.25
N GLY A 100 -7.83 9.44 23.86
CA GLY A 100 -6.48 9.68 24.33
C GLY A 100 -5.39 9.68 23.25
N ARG A 101 -4.23 10.23 23.61
CA ARG A 101 -3.07 10.46 22.73
C ARG A 101 -2.48 9.19 22.09
N ALA A 102 -2.76 8.01 22.66
CA ALA A 102 -2.33 6.72 22.09
C ALA A 102 -2.88 6.47 20.67
N LEU A 103 -3.94 7.19 20.26
CA LEU A 103 -4.48 7.08 18.89
C LEU A 103 -3.53 7.67 17.85
N VAL A 104 -2.85 8.77 18.17
CA VAL A 104 -1.89 9.42 17.25
C VAL A 104 -0.66 8.53 17.04
N SER A 105 -0.17 7.85 18.07
CA SER A 105 0.98 6.96 17.96
C SER A 105 0.71 5.68 17.13
N ARG A 106 -0.55 5.41 16.78
CA ARG A 106 -0.96 4.31 15.89
C ARG A 106 -1.01 4.71 14.42
N LEU A 107 -0.81 5.99 14.10
CA LEU A 107 -0.74 6.41 12.70
C LEU A 107 0.53 5.85 12.07
N ASP A 108 0.36 5.12 11.02
CA ASP A 108 1.41 4.56 10.16
C ASP A 108 1.18 4.98 8.71
N THR A 109 2.20 4.86 7.89
CA THR A 109 2.06 5.09 6.45
C THR A 109 1.10 4.06 5.87
N ARG A 110 0.07 4.53 5.16
CA ARG A 110 -0.98 3.71 4.56
C ARG A 110 -1.17 4.04 3.11
N HIS A 111 -1.37 3.02 2.30
CA HIS A 111 -1.61 3.14 0.87
C HIS A 111 -2.98 2.59 0.50
N LEU A 112 -3.60 3.21 -0.50
CA LEU A 112 -4.87 2.77 -1.08
C LEU A 112 -6.01 2.64 -0.06
N LEU A 113 -6.04 3.52 0.94
CA LEU A 113 -7.21 3.65 1.79
C LEU A 113 -8.41 4.07 0.93
N ARG A 114 -9.58 3.56 1.26
CA ARG A 114 -10.84 4.01 0.68
C ARG A 114 -11.78 4.43 1.79
N ASP A 115 -12.08 5.69 1.84
CA ASP A 115 -13.08 6.27 2.72
C ASP A 115 -13.80 7.37 1.97
N GLN A 116 -15.06 7.11 1.60
CA GLN A 116 -15.87 8.08 0.86
C GLN A 116 -16.07 9.39 1.61
N ARG A 117 -16.05 9.36 2.95
CA ARG A 117 -16.20 10.58 3.77
C ARG A 117 -14.94 11.43 3.65
N ILE A 118 -13.74 10.83 3.72
CA ILE A 118 -12.48 11.55 3.49
C ILE A 118 -12.45 12.11 2.06
N GLU A 119 -12.86 11.34 1.07
CA GLU A 119 -12.93 11.79 -0.33
C GLU A 119 -13.88 12.99 -0.50
N HIS A 120 -15.08 12.93 0.10
CA HIS A 120 -16.04 14.03 0.04
C HIS A 120 -15.54 15.28 0.77
N LEU A 121 -14.91 15.14 1.93
CA LEU A 121 -14.31 16.25 2.67
C LEU A 121 -13.17 16.90 1.87
N ALA A 122 -12.32 16.11 1.24
CA ALA A 122 -11.25 16.59 0.38
C ALA A 122 -11.79 17.38 -0.83
N ARG A 123 -12.83 16.86 -1.47
CA ARG A 123 -13.50 17.53 -2.60
C ARG A 123 -14.19 18.81 -2.18
N ALA A 124 -14.83 18.85 -1.00
CA ALA A 124 -15.47 20.07 -0.48
C ALA A 124 -14.42 21.15 -0.22
N LEU A 125 -13.29 20.79 0.41
CA LEU A 125 -12.19 21.72 0.65
C LEU A 125 -11.58 22.23 -0.67
N ARG A 126 -11.44 21.36 -1.67
CA ARG A 126 -10.97 21.70 -3.00
C ARG A 126 -11.91 22.71 -3.68
N SER A 127 -13.22 22.42 -3.66
CA SER A 127 -14.22 23.29 -4.28
C SER A 127 -14.24 24.70 -3.66
N ASP A 128 -14.08 24.78 -2.34
CA ASP A 128 -14.02 26.09 -1.64
C ASP A 128 -12.78 26.88 -2.04
N LEU A 129 -11.62 26.19 -2.13
CA LEU A 129 -10.37 26.84 -2.57
C LEU A 129 -10.43 27.30 -4.02
N ASP A 130 -10.96 26.48 -4.92
CA ASP A 130 -11.12 26.84 -6.34
C ASP A 130 -12.07 28.06 -6.51
N ALA A 131 -13.00 28.25 -5.58
CA ALA A 131 -13.88 29.43 -5.50
C ALA A 131 -13.23 30.65 -4.80
N GLY A 132 -11.95 30.57 -4.42
CA GLY A 132 -11.23 31.67 -3.72
C GLY A 132 -11.39 31.62 -2.20
N ALA A 133 -11.74 30.48 -1.62
CA ALA A 133 -11.91 30.25 -0.18
C ALA A 133 -12.96 31.17 0.49
N PRO A 134 -14.17 31.29 -0.10
CA PRO A 134 -15.21 32.20 0.44
C PRO A 134 -15.68 31.79 1.84
N SER A 135 -15.55 30.53 2.22
CA SER A 135 -15.99 29.97 3.51
C SER A 135 -14.99 30.28 4.64
N GLY A 136 -13.79 30.74 4.32
CA GLY A 136 -12.77 31.16 5.29
C GLY A 136 -12.11 30.04 6.06
N SER A 137 -11.26 30.41 7.03
CA SER A 137 -10.47 29.44 7.82
C SER A 137 -11.32 28.50 8.66
N LEU A 138 -12.45 28.96 9.19
CA LEU A 138 -13.34 28.12 10.02
C LEU A 138 -13.84 26.89 9.26
N PHE A 139 -14.13 27.03 7.97
CA PHE A 139 -14.54 25.90 7.13
C PHE A 139 -13.40 24.91 6.96
N ALA A 140 -12.20 25.38 6.61
CA ALA A 140 -11.03 24.54 6.47
C ALA A 140 -10.68 23.82 7.77
N ASP A 141 -10.72 24.51 8.92
CA ASP A 141 -10.44 23.94 10.23
C ASP A 141 -11.50 22.89 10.64
N SER A 142 -12.77 23.13 10.30
CA SER A 142 -13.87 22.17 10.54
C SER A 142 -13.69 20.90 9.71
N ILE A 143 -13.34 21.03 8.42
CA ILE A 143 -13.02 19.87 7.56
C ILE A 143 -11.79 19.14 8.08
N GLY A 144 -10.76 19.87 8.51
CA GLY A 144 -9.57 19.28 9.11
C GLY A 144 -9.86 18.48 10.37
N ALA A 145 -10.69 18.99 11.26
CA ALA A 145 -11.14 18.27 12.45
C ALA A 145 -11.93 17.00 12.05
N ALA A 146 -12.84 17.08 11.08
CA ALA A 146 -13.57 15.94 10.57
C ALA A 146 -12.65 14.87 9.94
N LEU A 147 -11.62 15.30 9.18
CA LEU A 147 -10.60 14.41 8.64
C LEU A 147 -9.79 13.75 9.76
N ALA A 148 -9.37 14.50 10.78
CA ALA A 148 -8.65 13.98 11.94
C ALA A 148 -9.49 12.94 12.70
N VAL A 149 -10.78 13.21 12.95
CA VAL A 149 -11.73 12.24 13.53
C VAL A 149 -11.78 10.96 12.70
N ARG A 150 -11.85 11.06 11.37
CA ARG A 150 -11.89 9.87 10.49
C ARG A 150 -10.57 9.11 10.49
N LEU A 151 -9.43 9.78 10.54
CA LEU A 151 -8.11 9.16 10.54
C LEU A 151 -7.77 8.50 11.88
N LEU A 152 -8.27 9.05 12.98
CA LEU A 152 -8.03 8.59 14.36
C LEU A 152 -9.15 7.71 14.91
N GLY A 153 -10.38 8.01 14.54
CA GLY A 153 -11.59 7.39 15.08
C GLY A 153 -12.09 6.24 14.20
N VAL A 154 -11.61 5.38 14.31
CA VAL A 154 -11.09 4.23 13.70
C VAL A 154 -11.97 2.98 13.74
N ASP A 155 -13.01 2.92 14.50
CA ASP A 155 -13.87 1.73 14.55
C ASP A 155 -14.71 1.56 13.27
N ASP A 156 -15.01 2.65 12.55
CA ASP A 156 -15.67 2.61 11.23
C ASP A 156 -14.68 2.44 10.04
N ILE A 157 -13.39 2.76 10.24
CA ILE A 157 -12.34 2.43 9.25
C ILE A 157 -12.07 0.93 9.28
N ASP A 158 -12.35 0.24 10.37
CA ASP A 158 -12.21 -1.21 10.47
C ASP A 158 -13.21 -1.99 9.59
N VAL A 159 -14.32 -1.43 9.18
CA VAL A 159 -15.22 -2.11 8.23
C VAL A 159 -14.59 -2.20 6.83
N GLU A 160 -13.74 -1.24 6.43
CA GLU A 160 -12.94 -1.40 5.21
C GLU A 160 -11.54 -2.01 5.47
N ARG A 161 -11.02 -1.95 6.70
CA ARG A 161 -9.84 -2.73 7.14
C ARG A 161 -10.09 -4.23 7.13
N THR A 162 -11.28 -4.69 7.47
CA THR A 162 -11.69 -6.10 7.28
C THR A 162 -11.65 -6.49 5.81
N ASN A 163 -11.55 -5.54 4.93
CA ASN A 163 -11.59 -5.74 3.50
C ASN A 163 -10.22 -5.66 2.78
N ARG A 164 -9.08 -5.40 3.45
CA ARG A 164 -7.74 -5.43 2.83
C ARG A 164 -6.70 -6.00 3.79
N LEU A 165 -5.70 -6.70 3.26
CA LEU A 165 -4.50 -7.00 4.04
C LEU A 165 -3.74 -5.70 4.27
N SER A 166 -3.39 -5.38 5.52
CA SER A 166 -2.42 -4.33 5.81
C SER A 166 -1.06 -4.70 5.21
N ASP A 167 -0.20 -3.72 5.00
CA ASP A 167 1.15 -3.99 4.47
C ASP A 167 1.93 -4.94 5.37
N THR A 168 1.75 -4.82 6.69
CA THR A 168 2.33 -5.74 7.67
C THR A 168 1.77 -7.15 7.54
N GLN A 169 0.46 -7.31 7.35
CA GLN A 169 -0.17 -8.62 7.12
C GLN A 169 0.29 -9.25 5.81
N LEU A 170 0.34 -8.46 4.75
CA LEU A 170 0.82 -8.94 3.46
C LEU A 170 2.29 -9.34 3.55
N LYS A 171 3.14 -8.52 4.17
CA LYS A 171 4.56 -8.83 4.40
C LYS A 171 4.72 -10.16 5.14
N ARG A 172 4.00 -10.36 6.24
CA ARG A 172 4.01 -11.65 6.98
C ARG A 172 3.60 -12.84 6.12
N VAL A 173 2.56 -12.67 5.27
CA VAL A 173 2.12 -13.72 4.35
C VAL A 173 3.20 -14.03 3.33
N LEU A 174 3.82 -13.01 2.72
CA LEU A 174 4.89 -13.19 1.73
C LEU A 174 6.12 -13.85 2.36
N GLU A 175 6.56 -13.41 3.52
CA GLU A 175 7.68 -14.01 4.27
C GLU A 175 7.40 -15.48 4.63
N HIS A 176 6.16 -15.78 5.06
CA HIS A 176 5.77 -17.16 5.36
C HIS A 176 5.73 -18.04 4.12
N ILE A 177 5.28 -17.50 2.97
CA ILE A 177 5.32 -18.23 1.69
C ILE A 177 6.77 -18.56 1.33
N GLU A 178 7.68 -17.59 1.40
CA GLU A 178 9.10 -17.81 1.06
C GLU A 178 9.75 -18.87 1.96
N ALA A 179 9.51 -18.80 3.27
CA ALA A 179 10.06 -19.74 4.24
C ALA A 179 9.54 -21.18 4.04
N ALA A 180 8.30 -21.32 3.61
CA ALA A 180 7.60 -22.61 3.54
C ALA A 180 7.27 -23.07 2.09
N LEU A 181 8.01 -22.59 1.07
CA LEU A 181 7.75 -22.94 -0.35
C LEU A 181 7.79 -24.43 -0.61
N HIS A 182 8.63 -25.17 0.09
CA HIS A 182 8.81 -26.62 -0.03
C HIS A 182 7.68 -27.41 0.65
N GLU A 183 6.91 -26.78 1.54
CA GLU A 183 5.84 -27.43 2.27
C GLU A 183 4.48 -27.29 1.56
N PRO A 184 3.47 -28.13 1.94
CA PRO A 184 2.09 -27.90 1.53
C PRO A 184 1.57 -26.58 2.12
N LEU A 185 1.40 -25.54 1.28
CA LEU A 185 0.85 -24.26 1.65
C LEU A 185 -0.67 -24.26 1.42
N SER A 186 -1.45 -24.32 2.50
CA SER A 186 -2.89 -24.17 2.43
C SER A 186 -3.32 -22.69 2.62
N VAL A 187 -4.38 -22.31 1.91
CA VAL A 187 -4.99 -20.97 2.08
C VAL A 187 -5.38 -20.73 3.53
N HIS A 188 -5.84 -21.75 4.24
CA HIS A 188 -6.23 -21.66 5.64
C HIS A 188 -5.03 -21.35 6.56
N ARG A 189 -3.86 -21.98 6.31
CA ARG A 189 -2.62 -21.68 7.05
C ARG A 189 -2.19 -20.24 6.83
N LEU A 190 -2.17 -19.79 5.59
CA LEU A 190 -1.80 -18.41 5.23
C LEU A 190 -2.80 -17.37 5.75
N ALA A 191 -4.09 -17.71 5.82
CA ALA A 191 -5.11 -16.87 6.40
C ALA A 191 -4.90 -16.66 7.90
N ARG A 192 -4.49 -17.70 8.64
CA ARG A 192 -4.10 -17.55 10.06
C ARG A 192 -2.88 -16.65 10.24
N VAL A 193 -1.88 -16.75 9.38
CA VAL A 193 -0.70 -15.87 9.39
C VAL A 193 -1.09 -14.41 9.16
N ALA A 194 -2.06 -14.17 8.27
CA ALA A 194 -2.61 -12.85 7.99
C ALA A 194 -3.54 -12.34 9.10
N GLY A 195 -4.03 -13.20 10.01
CA GLY A 195 -5.12 -12.86 10.92
C GLY A 195 -6.43 -12.56 10.18
N ALA A 196 -6.70 -13.27 9.07
CA ALA A 196 -7.84 -13.06 8.18
C ALA A 196 -8.58 -14.35 7.88
N SER A 197 -9.80 -14.28 7.35
CA SER A 197 -10.49 -15.44 6.83
C SER A 197 -9.88 -15.89 5.48
N SER A 198 -10.07 -17.17 5.12
CA SER A 198 -9.57 -17.71 3.84
C SER A 198 -10.16 -16.99 2.62
N SER A 199 -11.41 -16.54 2.70
CA SER A 199 -12.06 -15.77 1.65
C SER A 199 -11.45 -14.38 1.51
N HIS A 200 -11.27 -13.68 2.62
CA HIS A 200 -10.61 -12.38 2.68
C HIS A 200 -9.20 -12.46 2.13
N LEU A 201 -8.38 -13.40 2.59
CA LEU A 201 -7.02 -13.57 2.09
C LEU A 201 -6.98 -13.72 0.57
N ARG A 202 -7.83 -14.58 -0.02
CA ARG A 202 -7.86 -14.79 -1.48
C ARG A 202 -8.15 -13.51 -2.25
N THR A 203 -9.20 -12.79 -1.83
CA THR A 203 -9.64 -11.56 -2.50
C THR A 203 -8.58 -10.47 -2.38
N TRP A 204 -8.10 -10.24 -1.17
CA TRP A 204 -7.23 -9.12 -0.88
C TRP A 204 -5.78 -9.35 -1.30
N PHE A 205 -5.31 -10.59 -1.26
CA PHE A 205 -4.01 -10.95 -1.84
C PHE A 205 -3.99 -10.64 -3.34
N LYS A 206 -5.06 -10.99 -4.07
CA LYS A 206 -5.16 -10.67 -5.50
C LYS A 206 -5.21 -9.17 -5.76
N VAL A 207 -5.94 -8.41 -4.93
CA VAL A 207 -5.99 -6.94 -5.02
C VAL A 207 -4.60 -6.33 -4.75
N ALA A 208 -3.90 -6.85 -3.72
CA ALA A 208 -2.61 -6.33 -3.30
C ALA A 208 -1.46 -6.68 -4.25
N THR A 209 -1.46 -7.89 -4.84
CA THR A 209 -0.34 -8.40 -5.65
C THR A 209 -0.63 -8.45 -7.15
N GLY A 210 -1.89 -8.22 -7.56
CA GLY A 210 -2.35 -8.37 -8.94
C GLY A 210 -2.57 -9.82 -9.41
N VAL A 211 -2.15 -10.82 -8.63
CA VAL A 211 -2.26 -12.24 -8.96
C VAL A 211 -2.91 -13.04 -7.85
N THR A 212 -3.50 -14.19 -8.18
CA THR A 212 -4.06 -15.06 -7.15
C THR A 212 -2.96 -15.65 -6.26
N LEU A 213 -3.28 -15.91 -4.99
CA LEU A 213 -2.36 -16.52 -4.02
C LEU A 213 -1.72 -17.81 -4.57
N HIS A 214 -2.53 -18.69 -5.18
CA HIS A 214 -2.04 -19.94 -5.78
C HIS A 214 -1.04 -19.69 -6.92
N ARG A 215 -1.33 -18.73 -7.81
CA ARG A 215 -0.42 -18.39 -8.92
C ARG A 215 0.87 -17.77 -8.41
N TYR A 216 0.80 -16.95 -7.38
CA TYR A 216 1.98 -16.38 -6.74
C TYR A 216 2.90 -17.48 -6.18
N VAL A 217 2.36 -18.41 -5.37
CA VAL A 217 3.11 -19.53 -4.81
C VAL A 217 3.75 -20.37 -5.91
N LEU A 218 2.99 -20.70 -6.97
CA LEU A 218 3.51 -21.49 -8.10
C LEU A 218 4.66 -20.78 -8.81
N ARG A 219 4.54 -19.48 -9.05
CA ARG A 219 5.60 -18.68 -9.66
C ARG A 219 6.87 -18.68 -8.80
N ARG A 220 6.75 -18.46 -7.48
CA ARG A 220 7.91 -18.53 -6.57
C ARG A 220 8.56 -19.91 -6.54
N ARG A 221 7.76 -20.99 -6.59
CA ARG A 221 8.26 -22.34 -6.70
C ARG A 221 9.02 -22.59 -8.00
N VAL A 222 8.52 -22.08 -9.13
CA VAL A 222 9.21 -22.17 -10.43
C VAL A 222 10.52 -21.39 -10.38
N GLU A 223 10.55 -20.20 -9.84
CA GLU A 223 11.77 -19.38 -9.69
C GLU A 223 12.81 -20.11 -8.82
N ARG A 224 12.41 -20.71 -7.70
CA ARG A 224 13.28 -21.52 -6.84
C ARG A 224 13.81 -22.77 -7.58
N ALA A 225 12.94 -23.51 -8.28
CA ALA A 225 13.35 -24.66 -9.06
C ALA A 225 14.33 -24.31 -10.16
N HIS A 226 14.12 -23.19 -10.85
CA HIS A 226 15.02 -22.69 -11.87
C HIS A 226 16.42 -22.40 -11.29
N ALA A 227 16.50 -21.72 -10.15
CA ALA A 227 17.76 -21.46 -9.46
C ALA A 227 18.49 -22.74 -9.06
N LEU A 228 17.77 -23.74 -8.49
CA LEU A 228 18.34 -25.03 -8.13
C LEU A 228 18.85 -25.81 -9.35
N LEU A 229 18.15 -25.78 -10.47
CA LEU A 229 18.60 -26.41 -11.73
C LEU A 229 19.84 -25.77 -12.30
N GLN A 230 19.99 -24.47 -12.14
CA GLN A 230 21.21 -23.74 -12.56
C GLN A 230 22.42 -24.09 -11.70
N GLN A 231 22.26 -24.40 -10.41
CA GLN A 231 23.34 -24.91 -9.53
C GLN A 231 23.80 -26.29 -9.97
N GLY A 232 22.91 -27.16 -10.41
CA GLY A 232 23.20 -28.39 -11.19
C GLY A 232 23.51 -29.66 -10.41
N ASP A 233 23.57 -29.61 -9.10
CA ASP A 233 24.03 -30.74 -8.26
C ASP A 233 22.91 -31.75 -7.96
N LEU A 234 21.65 -31.33 -8.13
CA LEU A 234 20.47 -32.09 -7.75
C LEU A 234 19.80 -32.77 -8.98
N SER A 235 19.18 -33.92 -8.80
CA SER A 235 18.31 -34.51 -9.81
C SER A 235 17.04 -33.69 -10.03
N THR A 236 16.32 -33.88 -11.14
CA THR A 236 15.06 -33.15 -11.39
C THR A 236 13.98 -33.50 -10.36
N SER A 237 14.02 -34.72 -9.82
CA SER A 237 13.11 -35.17 -8.77
C SER A 237 13.37 -34.45 -7.45
N GLU A 238 14.63 -34.37 -7.04
CA GLU A 238 15.04 -33.61 -5.83
C GLU A 238 14.72 -32.12 -5.96
N VAL A 239 14.98 -31.54 -7.13
CA VAL A 239 14.59 -30.13 -7.38
C VAL A 239 13.08 -29.93 -7.26
N ALA A 240 12.28 -30.88 -7.79
CA ALA A 240 10.82 -30.78 -7.67
C ALA A 240 10.39 -30.81 -6.20
N GLU A 241 10.93 -31.71 -5.41
CA GLU A 241 10.64 -31.81 -3.97
C GLU A 241 11.06 -30.57 -3.21
N LEU A 242 12.31 -30.12 -3.36
CA LEU A 242 12.85 -28.94 -2.68
C LEU A 242 12.15 -27.62 -3.08
N ALA A 243 11.60 -27.59 -4.29
CA ALA A 243 10.80 -26.45 -4.75
C ALA A 243 9.31 -26.57 -4.41
N GLY A 244 8.88 -27.67 -3.76
CA GLY A 244 7.50 -27.87 -3.30
C GLY A 244 6.53 -28.38 -4.35
N PHE A 245 7.02 -29.04 -5.41
CA PHE A 245 6.19 -29.73 -6.39
C PHE A 245 6.03 -31.20 -6.02
N ALA A 246 4.83 -31.75 -6.21
CA ALA A 246 4.56 -33.15 -5.91
C ALA A 246 5.38 -34.15 -6.76
N HIS A 247 5.66 -33.78 -8.02
CA HIS A 247 6.38 -34.64 -8.96
C HIS A 247 7.15 -33.83 -10.00
N GLN A 248 8.21 -34.41 -10.56
CA GLN A 248 9.00 -33.80 -11.64
C GLN A 248 8.18 -33.41 -12.88
N SER A 249 7.13 -34.17 -13.21
CA SER A 249 6.22 -33.86 -14.32
C SER A 249 5.39 -32.59 -14.04
N HIS A 250 4.97 -32.37 -12.79
CA HIS A 250 4.26 -31.20 -12.36
C HIS A 250 5.17 -29.95 -12.40
N LEU A 251 6.43 -30.10 -11.96
CA LEU A 251 7.45 -29.06 -12.13
C LEU A 251 7.66 -28.70 -13.61
N ALA A 252 7.87 -29.70 -14.47
CA ALA A 252 8.11 -29.47 -15.89
C ALA A 252 6.95 -28.75 -16.58
N HIS A 253 5.70 -29.12 -16.24
CA HIS A 253 4.50 -28.45 -16.75
C HIS A 253 4.49 -26.97 -16.37
N TRP A 254 4.72 -26.63 -15.09
CA TRP A 254 4.65 -25.25 -14.63
C TRP A 254 5.83 -24.41 -15.09
N MET A 255 7.04 -24.97 -15.16
CA MET A 255 8.19 -24.26 -15.74
C MET A 255 7.94 -23.91 -17.20
N ARG A 256 7.43 -24.85 -17.99
CA ARG A 256 7.08 -24.55 -19.40
C ARG A 256 6.04 -23.45 -19.52
N ARG A 257 5.04 -23.45 -18.62
CA ARG A 257 3.94 -22.48 -18.64
C ARG A 257 4.35 -21.08 -18.16
N GLU A 258 5.19 -20.97 -17.12
CA GLU A 258 5.53 -19.69 -16.51
C GLU A 258 6.78 -19.04 -17.12
N ILE A 259 7.76 -19.81 -17.58
CA ILE A 259 9.05 -19.33 -18.09
C ILE A 259 9.42 -19.87 -19.50
N GLY A 260 8.53 -20.65 -20.12
CA GLY A 260 8.75 -21.20 -21.48
C GLY A 260 9.81 -22.30 -21.58
N GLN A 261 10.43 -22.73 -20.48
CA GLN A 261 11.53 -23.69 -20.43
C GLN A 261 11.16 -24.92 -19.60
N THR A 262 11.68 -26.10 -19.98
CA THR A 262 11.59 -27.29 -19.14
C THR A 262 12.84 -27.44 -18.26
N PRO A 263 12.81 -28.27 -17.20
CA PRO A 263 14.01 -28.59 -16.41
C PRO A 263 15.19 -29.09 -17.26
N ARG A 264 14.86 -29.82 -18.34
CA ARG A 264 15.86 -30.33 -19.29
C ARG A 264 16.51 -29.20 -20.09
N ASP A 265 15.74 -28.21 -20.50
CA ASP A 265 16.25 -27.07 -21.27
C ASP A 265 17.22 -26.24 -20.43
N VAL A 266 16.88 -25.97 -19.17
CA VAL A 266 17.74 -25.22 -18.24
C VAL A 266 19.08 -25.96 -18.03
N ARG A 267 19.04 -27.27 -17.81
CA ARG A 267 20.27 -28.07 -17.67
C ARG A 267 21.11 -28.10 -18.94
N ARG A 268 20.47 -28.19 -20.10
CA ARG A 268 21.17 -28.16 -21.40
C ARG A 268 21.87 -26.82 -21.60
N ALA A 269 21.19 -25.73 -21.32
CA ALA A 269 21.76 -24.37 -21.43
C ALA A 269 22.99 -24.21 -20.50
N ARG A 270 22.93 -24.72 -19.25
CA ARG A 270 24.07 -24.69 -18.32
C ARG A 270 25.29 -25.47 -18.86
N ARG A 271 25.08 -26.65 -19.48
CA ARG A 271 26.19 -27.46 -20.03
C ARG A 271 26.87 -26.80 -21.23
N LEU A 272 26.20 -25.89 -21.89
CA LEU A 272 26.72 -25.15 -23.05
C LEU A 272 27.42 -23.84 -22.63
N ASN A 273 27.22 -23.39 -21.38
CA ASN A 273 27.80 -22.17 -20.84
C ASN A 273 28.27 -22.42 -19.38
N PRO A 274 29.37 -23.22 -19.18
CA PRO A 274 29.88 -23.60 -17.87
C PRO A 274 30.40 -22.43 -17.03
#